data_fcd4707a240f4c7b1a4f76f68ddf2301
#
_entry.id   fcd4707a240f4c7b1a4f76f68ddf2301
#
_cell.length_a   1.000
_cell.length_b   1.000
_cell.length_c   1.000
_cell.angle_alpha   90.00
_cell.angle_beta   90.00
_cell.angle_gamma   90.00
#
_symmetry.space_group_name_H-M   'P 1'
#
loop_
_entity.id
_entity.type
_entity.pdbx_description
1 polymer ?
#
loop_
_entity_poly.entity_id
_entity_poly.type
_entity_poly.pdbx_seq_one_letter_code
_entity_poly.pdbx_strand_id
1 'polypeptide(L)'
;MPDLTPAAAGPLGDDVRSDCHVAYEPGEGNLVLEVQSKVDYLYADAIEAAVRRVADGFGVTRGRIEVVDRGALEWVLMARVETCLRTAGAHGSAVLPEAHPNCHAPRQRDRLRRSRLYLPGNRPKLMLSAGLYGADGLILDLEDSVTPADKDAARILVRNALIALDWGASERMVRVNQGDAGLDDLRRIAQHNPHVVLLPKIEEPAQVTAAADLLRDTVGDRAPFLMPILESPIGIRNAFEIAGADELVVALTLGLEDLSAELGAPRTEDGWESFTARQTTVYAARAAGIQPIASVFSDISDEAALARYVRRERGLGFDGIGCIHPRQIPAVHAEMTPTAAEAERAVTIVRAARDAERRGLGAVAVGSKMVDPPVVKQAFRTVDLAVAGGVLAADWDQDPV
;
A
#
# COMPACT_ATOMS: atom_id res chain seq x y z
N MET A 1 -0.66 -31.90 25.33
CA MET A 1 -0.95 -30.94 24.22
C MET A 1 -2.39 -30.51 24.40
N PRO A 2 -2.77 -29.25 24.12
CA PRO A 2 -4.17 -28.88 24.09
C PRO A 2 -4.90 -29.79 23.09
N ASP A 3 -6.14 -30.18 23.40
CA ASP A 3 -6.96 -30.97 22.50
C ASP A 3 -7.27 -30.11 21.27
N LEU A 4 -6.61 -30.40 20.13
CA LEU A 4 -6.84 -29.71 18.87
C LEU A 4 -8.22 -30.10 18.33
N THR A 5 -8.86 -29.18 17.66
CA THR A 5 -10.18 -29.37 17.05
C THR A 5 -10.09 -29.42 15.52
N PRO A 6 -11.05 -30.04 14.81
CA PRO A 6 -11.13 -29.96 13.37
C PRO A 6 -11.17 -28.51 12.90
N ALA A 7 -10.41 -28.19 11.88
CA ALA A 7 -10.34 -26.83 11.33
C ALA A 7 -10.03 -26.85 9.83
N ALA A 8 -10.35 -25.75 9.16
CA ALA A 8 -9.99 -25.59 7.76
C ALA A 8 -9.63 -24.12 7.45
N ALA A 9 -8.85 -23.93 6.37
CA ALA A 9 -8.47 -22.60 5.87
C ALA A 9 -8.34 -22.61 4.35
N GLY A 10 -8.64 -21.47 3.73
CA GLY A 10 -8.55 -21.28 2.29
C GLY A 10 -9.82 -21.67 1.53
N PRO A 11 -9.96 -21.17 0.29
CA PRO A 11 -11.14 -21.36 -0.51
C PRO A 11 -11.21 -22.77 -1.13
N LEU A 12 -12.44 -23.28 -1.28
CA LEU A 12 -12.76 -24.46 -2.10
C LEU A 12 -13.48 -24.02 -3.37
N GLY A 13 -13.27 -24.73 -4.47
CA GLY A 13 -13.98 -24.52 -5.73
C GLY A 13 -13.10 -24.76 -6.96
N ASP A 14 -13.75 -24.95 -8.12
CA ASP A 14 -13.05 -25.22 -9.37
C ASP A 14 -12.46 -23.97 -10.04
N ASP A 15 -12.94 -22.80 -9.67
CA ASP A 15 -12.47 -21.45 -10.09
C ASP A 15 -11.37 -20.87 -9.22
N VAL A 16 -11.02 -21.54 -8.12
CA VAL A 16 -9.86 -21.18 -7.32
C VAL A 16 -8.57 -21.29 -8.14
N ARG A 17 -7.71 -20.27 -8.05
CA ARG A 17 -6.40 -20.18 -8.72
C ARG A 17 -5.38 -19.59 -7.79
N SER A 18 -4.17 -20.13 -7.83
CA SER A 18 -3.01 -19.66 -7.05
C SER A 18 -3.27 -19.64 -5.54
N ASP A 19 -4.09 -20.57 -5.07
CA ASP A 19 -4.47 -20.74 -3.67
C ASP A 19 -4.70 -22.23 -3.37
N CYS A 20 -4.92 -22.59 -2.11
CA CYS A 20 -5.23 -23.94 -1.68
C CYS A 20 -6.23 -23.94 -0.52
N HIS A 21 -6.90 -25.07 -0.37
CA HIS A 21 -7.67 -25.39 0.82
C HIS A 21 -6.89 -26.38 1.68
N VAL A 22 -6.85 -26.13 2.97
CA VAL A 22 -6.21 -27.00 3.97
C VAL A 22 -7.23 -27.34 5.04
N ALA A 23 -7.37 -28.62 5.33
CA ALA A 23 -8.19 -29.11 6.44
C ALA A 23 -7.34 -29.95 7.41
N TYR A 24 -7.58 -29.82 8.69
CA TYR A 24 -6.96 -30.60 9.75
C TYR A 24 -8.01 -31.36 10.54
N GLU A 25 -7.76 -32.66 10.75
CA GLU A 25 -8.55 -33.53 11.59
C GLU A 25 -7.65 -34.15 12.68
N PRO A 26 -7.97 -33.97 13.97
CA PRO A 26 -7.22 -34.58 15.05
C PRO A 26 -7.36 -36.13 15.01
N GLY A 27 -6.31 -36.84 15.47
CA GLY A 27 -6.29 -38.31 15.50
C GLY A 27 -5.21 -38.80 16.42
N GLU A 28 -5.28 -40.08 16.81
CA GLU A 28 -4.32 -40.70 17.73
C GLU A 28 -3.03 -41.20 17.06
N GLY A 29 -3.05 -41.40 15.72
CA GLY A 29 -1.90 -41.90 14.94
C GLY A 29 -0.90 -40.77 14.58
N ASN A 30 0.21 -41.14 13.99
CA ASN A 30 1.17 -40.18 13.41
C ASN A 30 0.47 -39.30 12.41
N LEU A 31 1.02 -38.07 12.19
CA LEU A 31 0.51 -37.12 11.23
C LEU A 31 0.55 -37.70 9.81
N VAL A 32 -0.63 -37.77 9.19
CA VAL A 32 -0.81 -38.20 7.80
C VAL A 32 -1.07 -36.96 6.95
N LEU A 33 -0.37 -36.86 5.84
CA LEU A 33 -0.59 -35.79 4.84
C LEU A 33 -1.26 -36.40 3.60
N GLU A 34 -2.36 -35.77 3.16
CA GLU A 34 -3.06 -36.13 1.95
C GLU A 34 -3.08 -34.90 1.04
N VAL A 35 -2.38 -34.98 -0.09
CA VAL A 35 -2.24 -33.87 -1.03
C VAL A 35 -2.95 -34.20 -2.33
N GLN A 36 -3.87 -33.35 -2.74
CA GLN A 36 -4.52 -33.37 -4.05
C GLN A 36 -4.10 -32.11 -4.81
N SER A 37 -3.25 -32.25 -5.82
CA SER A 37 -2.78 -31.12 -6.63
C SER A 37 -2.91 -31.42 -8.12
N LYS A 38 -3.14 -30.38 -8.93
CA LYS A 38 -3.09 -30.50 -10.40
C LYS A 38 -1.66 -30.58 -10.94
N VAL A 39 -0.67 -30.33 -10.08
CA VAL A 39 0.77 -30.29 -10.39
C VAL A 39 1.57 -31.26 -9.53
N ASP A 40 0.92 -32.25 -8.95
CA ASP A 40 1.51 -33.27 -8.06
C ASP A 40 2.71 -33.97 -8.69
N TYR A 41 2.63 -34.32 -9.99
CA TYR A 41 3.70 -34.99 -10.73
C TYR A 41 5.03 -34.19 -10.79
N LEU A 42 5.02 -32.88 -10.49
CA LEU A 42 6.21 -32.02 -10.44
C LEU A 42 6.57 -31.55 -9.04
N TYR A 43 5.56 -31.32 -8.19
CA TYR A 43 5.74 -30.57 -6.93
C TYR A 43 5.24 -31.28 -5.68
N ALA A 44 4.82 -32.58 -5.77
CA ALA A 44 4.29 -33.31 -4.61
C ALA A 44 5.23 -33.24 -3.40
N ASP A 45 6.51 -33.57 -3.59
CA ASP A 45 7.51 -33.58 -2.51
C ASP A 45 7.71 -32.18 -1.90
N ALA A 46 7.70 -31.13 -2.72
CA ALA A 46 7.85 -29.74 -2.27
C ALA A 46 6.63 -29.27 -1.47
N ILE A 47 5.42 -29.64 -1.91
CA ILE A 47 4.17 -29.34 -1.19
C ILE A 47 4.17 -30.05 0.17
N GLU A 48 4.45 -31.35 0.20
CA GLU A 48 4.53 -32.11 1.46
C GLU A 48 5.59 -31.55 2.41
N ALA A 49 6.78 -31.23 1.90
CA ALA A 49 7.85 -30.65 2.70
C ALA A 49 7.44 -29.31 3.33
N ALA A 50 6.76 -28.43 2.58
CA ALA A 50 6.27 -27.16 3.09
C ALA A 50 5.19 -27.35 4.18
N VAL A 51 4.25 -28.29 3.98
CA VAL A 51 3.22 -28.61 4.98
C VAL A 51 3.85 -29.15 6.25
N ARG A 52 4.80 -30.10 6.15
CA ARG A 52 5.51 -30.68 7.29
C ARG A 52 6.28 -29.62 8.07
N ARG A 53 7.02 -28.74 7.40
CA ARG A 53 7.76 -27.66 8.07
C ARG A 53 6.84 -26.80 8.95
N VAL A 54 5.64 -26.44 8.45
CA VAL A 54 4.69 -25.65 9.24
C VAL A 54 4.11 -26.49 10.38
N ALA A 55 3.70 -27.74 10.12
CA ALA A 55 3.19 -28.65 11.16
C ALA A 55 4.21 -28.85 12.31
N ASP A 56 5.48 -29.06 11.97
CA ASP A 56 6.58 -29.20 12.94
C ASP A 56 6.78 -27.92 13.76
N GLY A 57 6.72 -26.73 13.13
CA GLY A 57 6.80 -25.43 13.82
C GLY A 57 5.68 -25.21 14.84
N PHE A 58 4.55 -25.87 14.64
CA PHE A 58 3.40 -25.88 15.56
C PHE A 58 3.36 -27.08 16.48
N GLY A 59 4.34 -27.99 16.36
CA GLY A 59 4.41 -29.24 17.17
C GLY A 59 3.28 -30.23 16.87
N VAL A 60 2.64 -30.14 15.70
CA VAL A 60 1.53 -30.99 15.29
C VAL A 60 2.10 -32.28 14.68
N THR A 61 2.12 -33.37 15.46
CA THR A 61 2.72 -34.66 15.10
C THR A 61 1.69 -35.78 14.92
N ARG A 62 0.39 -35.46 15.09
CA ARG A 62 -0.70 -36.44 15.06
C ARG A 62 -1.89 -35.90 14.27
N GLY A 63 -2.72 -36.79 13.75
CA GLY A 63 -3.92 -36.46 13.01
C GLY A 63 -3.72 -36.52 11.50
N ARG A 64 -4.56 -35.82 10.76
CA ARG A 64 -4.56 -35.75 9.29
C ARG A 64 -4.63 -34.31 8.81
N ILE A 65 -3.74 -33.94 7.88
CA ILE A 65 -3.83 -32.71 7.13
C ILE A 65 -4.16 -33.07 5.67
N GLU A 66 -5.27 -32.58 5.17
CA GLU A 66 -5.66 -32.66 3.77
C GLU A 66 -5.39 -31.32 3.09
N VAL A 67 -4.76 -31.34 1.91
CA VAL A 67 -4.48 -30.17 1.07
C VAL A 67 -5.09 -30.36 -0.29
N VAL A 68 -5.98 -29.45 -0.69
CA VAL A 68 -6.50 -29.36 -2.05
C VAL A 68 -5.85 -28.14 -2.72
N ASP A 69 -4.77 -28.40 -3.44
CA ASP A 69 -3.97 -27.35 -4.10
C ASP A 69 -4.55 -26.99 -5.48
N ARG A 70 -4.64 -25.68 -5.74
CA ARG A 70 -5.05 -25.07 -7.00
C ARG A 70 -3.94 -24.16 -7.59
N GLY A 71 -2.70 -24.60 -7.46
CA GLY A 71 -1.51 -23.89 -7.90
C GLY A 71 -1.07 -22.79 -6.94
N ALA A 72 -1.19 -23.05 -5.64
CA ALA A 72 -0.63 -22.19 -4.60
C ALA A 72 0.90 -22.17 -4.68
N LEU A 73 1.50 -21.00 -4.57
CA LEU A 73 2.93 -20.93 -4.30
C LEU A 73 3.22 -21.26 -2.83
N GLU A 74 4.45 -21.63 -2.52
CA GLU A 74 4.87 -22.07 -1.20
C GLU A 74 4.43 -21.11 -0.07
N TRP A 75 4.61 -19.80 -0.26
CA TRP A 75 4.24 -18.80 0.75
C TRP A 75 2.72 -18.76 1.04
N VAL A 76 1.87 -19.10 0.05
CA VAL A 76 0.41 -19.21 0.21
C VAL A 76 0.07 -20.50 0.95
N LEU A 77 0.65 -21.62 0.50
CA LEU A 77 0.47 -22.92 1.14
C LEU A 77 0.81 -22.85 2.63
N MET A 78 1.99 -22.31 2.95
CA MET A 78 2.43 -22.14 4.34
C MET A 78 1.46 -21.26 5.14
N ALA A 79 0.95 -20.19 4.56
CA ALA A 79 -0.01 -19.32 5.22
C ALA A 79 -1.34 -20.04 5.50
N ARG A 80 -1.82 -20.85 4.56
CA ARG A 80 -3.07 -21.60 4.71
C ARG A 80 -2.92 -22.73 5.77
N VAL A 81 -1.79 -23.44 5.76
CA VAL A 81 -1.49 -24.45 6.80
C VAL A 81 -1.40 -23.79 8.18
N GLU A 82 -0.65 -22.70 8.32
CA GLU A 82 -0.56 -21.95 9.59
C GLU A 82 -1.93 -21.48 10.07
N THR A 83 -2.73 -20.91 9.18
CA THR A 83 -4.10 -20.47 9.52
C THR A 83 -4.95 -21.63 10.02
N CYS A 84 -4.95 -22.76 9.31
CA CYS A 84 -5.69 -23.95 9.68
C CYS A 84 -5.28 -24.47 11.07
N LEU A 85 -3.98 -24.60 11.33
CA LEU A 85 -3.48 -25.11 12.60
C LEU A 85 -3.77 -24.13 13.77
N ARG A 86 -3.65 -22.82 13.56
CA ARG A 86 -4.07 -21.83 14.57
C ARG A 86 -5.55 -21.90 14.88
N THR A 87 -6.38 -22.05 13.86
CA THR A 87 -7.84 -22.23 14.02
C THR A 87 -8.16 -23.52 14.76
N ALA A 88 -7.37 -24.59 14.56
CA ALA A 88 -7.47 -25.84 15.31
C ALA A 88 -7.07 -25.71 16.80
N GLY A 89 -6.51 -24.58 17.21
CA GLY A 89 -6.02 -24.35 18.58
C GLY A 89 -4.56 -24.69 18.79
N ALA A 90 -3.79 -24.95 17.72
CA ALA A 90 -2.36 -25.17 17.85
C ALA A 90 -1.62 -23.86 18.15
N HIS A 91 -0.67 -23.94 19.10
CA HIS A 91 0.21 -22.84 19.45
C HIS A 91 1.64 -23.20 19.05
N GLY A 92 2.29 -22.34 18.28
CA GLY A 92 3.64 -22.59 17.79
C GLY A 92 4.27 -21.34 17.19
N SER A 93 5.53 -21.50 16.79
CA SER A 93 6.26 -20.44 16.11
C SER A 93 5.91 -20.42 14.62
N ALA A 94 5.65 -19.24 14.09
CA ALA A 94 5.43 -19.08 12.66
C ALA A 94 6.67 -19.53 11.87
N VAL A 95 6.46 -20.37 10.87
CA VAL A 95 7.49 -20.74 9.90
C VAL A 95 7.36 -19.78 8.72
N LEU A 96 8.42 -19.01 8.48
CA LEU A 96 8.40 -17.99 7.41
C LEU A 96 8.83 -18.62 6.08
N PRO A 97 8.29 -18.13 4.94
CA PRO A 97 8.77 -18.53 3.63
C PRO A 97 10.17 -18.00 3.35
N GLU A 98 10.81 -18.51 2.30
CA GLU A 98 12.08 -17.98 1.81
C GLU A 98 11.91 -16.49 1.42
N ALA A 99 12.88 -15.70 1.86
CA ALA A 99 12.83 -14.25 1.65
C ALA A 99 13.31 -13.88 0.24
N HIS A 100 12.50 -13.13 -0.50
CA HIS A 100 12.94 -12.55 -1.75
C HIS A 100 14.01 -11.46 -1.48
N PRO A 101 15.10 -11.35 -2.26
CA PRO A 101 16.16 -10.36 -2.02
C PRO A 101 15.65 -8.92 -1.83
N ASN A 102 14.64 -8.52 -2.61
CA ASN A 102 14.05 -7.18 -2.55
C ASN A 102 13.18 -6.93 -1.29
N CYS A 103 12.89 -7.95 -0.48
CA CYS A 103 12.09 -7.75 0.75
C CYS A 103 12.81 -6.87 1.78
N HIS A 104 14.14 -6.73 1.68
CA HIS A 104 14.97 -5.91 2.55
C HIS A 104 15.22 -4.48 2.02
N ALA A 105 14.69 -4.13 0.83
CA ALA A 105 14.85 -2.78 0.28
C ALA A 105 14.39 -1.72 1.28
N PRO A 106 15.17 -0.64 1.50
CA PRO A 106 14.85 0.36 2.49
C PRO A 106 13.66 1.22 2.06
N ARG A 107 12.89 1.70 3.05
CA ARG A 107 11.87 2.71 2.83
C ARG A 107 12.51 4.05 2.45
N GLN A 108 11.80 4.86 1.66
CA GLN A 108 12.22 6.20 1.25
C GLN A 108 11.11 7.21 1.55
N ARG A 109 11.48 8.32 2.23
CA ARG A 109 10.52 9.37 2.58
C ARG A 109 10.04 10.11 1.33
N ASP A 110 10.99 10.58 0.55
CA ASP A 110 10.76 11.41 -0.63
C ASP A 110 10.77 10.56 -1.90
N ARG A 111 9.58 10.11 -2.29
CA ARG A 111 9.39 9.35 -3.53
C ARG A 111 8.05 9.70 -4.16
N LEU A 112 7.89 9.36 -5.43
CA LEU A 112 6.60 9.48 -6.11
C LEU A 112 5.58 8.51 -5.51
N ARG A 113 4.34 8.98 -5.31
CA ARG A 113 3.18 8.19 -4.90
C ARG A 113 1.96 8.53 -5.75
N ARG A 114 2.17 8.67 -7.08
CA ARG A 114 1.11 9.05 -8.05
C ARG A 114 -0.01 8.02 -8.05
N SER A 115 0.33 6.73 -8.11
CA SER A 115 -0.60 5.62 -8.11
C SER A 115 -0.34 4.68 -6.94
N ARG A 116 -1.39 4.29 -6.23
CA ARG A 116 -1.32 3.32 -5.13
C ARG A 116 -2.41 2.29 -5.35
N LEU A 117 -2.00 1.07 -5.76
CA LEU A 117 -2.94 -0.01 -6.09
C LEU A 117 -3.33 -0.80 -4.85
N TYR A 118 -4.62 -0.85 -4.55
CA TYR A 118 -5.19 -1.69 -3.50
C TYR A 118 -5.30 -3.14 -3.94
N LEU A 119 -4.85 -4.05 -3.09
CA LEU A 119 -4.87 -5.50 -3.27
C LEU A 119 -5.47 -6.14 -2.02
N PRO A 120 -6.64 -6.82 -2.11
CA PRO A 120 -7.21 -7.53 -0.96
C PRO A 120 -6.26 -8.54 -0.35
N GLY A 121 -6.03 -8.44 0.97
CA GLY A 121 -5.05 -9.23 1.72
C GLY A 121 -5.37 -10.72 1.80
N ASN A 122 -6.60 -11.11 1.50
CA ASN A 122 -7.03 -12.51 1.44
C ASN A 122 -7.02 -13.12 0.02
N ARG A 123 -6.52 -12.37 -1.00
CA ARG A 123 -6.52 -12.80 -2.41
C ARG A 123 -5.10 -12.91 -2.98
N PRO A 124 -4.36 -14.02 -2.70
CA PRO A 124 -2.96 -14.17 -3.10
C PRO A 124 -2.76 -14.07 -4.61
N LYS A 125 -3.70 -14.55 -5.43
CA LYS A 125 -3.64 -14.43 -6.90
C LYS A 125 -3.40 -12.99 -7.38
N LEU A 126 -3.97 -11.99 -6.72
CA LEU A 126 -3.83 -10.58 -7.12
C LEU A 126 -2.46 -10.00 -6.73
N MET A 127 -1.76 -10.60 -5.78
CA MET A 127 -0.46 -10.16 -5.29
C MET A 127 0.69 -10.66 -6.16
N LEU A 128 0.57 -11.87 -6.76
CA LEU A 128 1.66 -12.59 -7.44
C LEU A 128 2.42 -11.77 -8.48
N SER A 129 1.73 -10.98 -9.26
CA SER A 129 2.33 -10.19 -10.35
C SER A 129 2.22 -8.69 -10.11
N ALA A 130 1.89 -8.27 -8.88
CA ALA A 130 1.59 -6.87 -8.60
C ALA A 130 2.79 -5.95 -8.84
N GLY A 131 4.01 -6.40 -8.56
CA GLY A 131 5.25 -5.67 -8.84
C GLY A 131 5.46 -5.34 -10.33
N LEU A 132 4.82 -6.07 -11.24
CA LEU A 132 4.92 -5.85 -12.68
C LEU A 132 3.96 -4.76 -13.21
N TYR A 133 3.00 -4.31 -12.42
CA TYR A 133 2.02 -3.32 -12.87
C TYR A 133 2.58 -1.88 -12.92
N GLY A 134 3.75 -1.66 -12.33
CA GLY A 134 4.43 -0.36 -12.37
C GLY A 134 3.75 0.72 -11.50
N ALA A 135 2.93 0.35 -10.52
CA ALA A 135 2.39 1.30 -9.55
C ALA A 135 3.52 1.88 -8.68
N ASP A 136 3.42 3.16 -8.29
CA ASP A 136 4.38 3.75 -7.35
C ASP A 136 4.27 3.10 -5.96
N GLY A 137 3.06 2.66 -5.55
CA GLY A 137 2.81 1.92 -4.31
C GLY A 137 1.81 0.78 -4.50
N LEU A 138 1.97 -0.29 -3.72
CA LEU A 138 1.08 -1.43 -3.67
C LEU A 138 0.58 -1.59 -2.23
N ILE A 139 -0.73 -1.52 -2.04
CA ILE A 139 -1.38 -1.57 -0.73
C ILE A 139 -1.95 -2.97 -0.53
N LEU A 140 -1.39 -3.73 0.41
CA LEU A 140 -1.97 -4.97 0.89
C LEU A 140 -3.03 -4.61 1.93
N ASP A 141 -4.28 -4.86 1.61
CA ASP A 141 -5.39 -4.38 2.40
C ASP A 141 -5.90 -5.44 3.38
N LEU A 142 -5.91 -5.10 4.67
CA LEU A 142 -6.46 -5.93 5.74
C LEU A 142 -7.82 -5.43 6.24
N GLU A 143 -8.28 -4.28 5.72
CA GLU A 143 -9.49 -3.61 6.21
C GLU A 143 -10.71 -3.99 5.38
N ASP A 144 -11.36 -3.07 4.69
CA ASP A 144 -12.69 -3.23 4.08
C ASP A 144 -12.78 -4.31 3.01
N SER A 145 -11.69 -4.59 2.29
CA SER A 145 -11.70 -5.64 1.26
C SER A 145 -11.65 -7.07 1.82
N VAL A 146 -11.51 -7.23 3.13
CA VAL A 146 -11.39 -8.52 3.83
C VAL A 146 -12.53 -8.68 4.82
N THR A 147 -13.28 -9.79 4.71
CA THR A 147 -14.39 -10.07 5.64
C THR A 147 -13.87 -10.28 7.07
N PRO A 148 -14.67 -9.98 8.11
CA PRO A 148 -14.25 -10.19 9.50
C PRO A 148 -13.73 -11.61 9.80
N ALA A 149 -14.33 -12.63 9.18
CA ALA A 149 -13.92 -14.03 9.36
C ALA A 149 -12.54 -14.35 8.75
N ASP A 150 -12.11 -13.58 7.74
CA ASP A 150 -10.86 -13.80 7.01
C ASP A 150 -9.69 -12.97 7.54
N LYS A 151 -9.90 -12.05 8.49
CA LYS A 151 -8.88 -11.09 8.95
C LYS A 151 -7.58 -11.76 9.39
N ASP A 152 -7.68 -12.81 10.22
CA ASP A 152 -6.49 -13.52 10.71
C ASP A 152 -5.75 -14.25 9.59
N ALA A 153 -6.48 -14.90 8.68
CA ALA A 153 -5.91 -15.56 7.51
C ALA A 153 -5.23 -14.55 6.56
N ALA A 154 -5.87 -13.40 6.32
CA ALA A 154 -5.32 -12.33 5.49
C ALA A 154 -4.02 -11.76 6.08
N ARG A 155 -3.97 -11.56 7.40
CA ARG A 155 -2.76 -11.08 8.09
C ARG A 155 -1.56 -12.01 7.87
N ILE A 156 -1.78 -13.33 7.94
CA ILE A 156 -0.74 -14.33 7.69
C ILE A 156 -0.31 -14.32 6.22
N LEU A 157 -1.27 -14.23 5.27
CA LEU A 157 -0.98 -14.10 3.85
C LEU A 157 -0.19 -12.83 3.53
N VAL A 158 -0.60 -11.67 4.05
CA VAL A 158 0.10 -10.39 3.86
C VAL A 158 1.51 -10.45 4.42
N ARG A 159 1.70 -11.02 5.62
CA ARG A 159 3.03 -11.24 6.20
C ARG A 159 3.92 -12.05 5.26
N ASN A 160 3.44 -13.20 4.79
CA ASN A 160 4.23 -14.07 3.91
C ASN A 160 4.48 -13.41 2.54
N ALA A 161 3.52 -12.66 2.01
CA ALA A 161 3.67 -11.94 0.76
C ALA A 161 4.75 -10.85 0.84
N LEU A 162 4.80 -10.07 1.94
CA LEU A 162 5.84 -9.06 2.19
C LEU A 162 7.26 -9.67 2.16
N ILE A 163 7.40 -10.92 2.61
CA ILE A 163 8.68 -11.64 2.66
C ILE A 163 9.03 -12.24 1.29
N ALA A 164 8.10 -12.94 0.65
CA ALA A 164 8.39 -13.87 -0.42
C ALA A 164 8.24 -13.28 -1.84
N LEU A 165 7.56 -12.15 -2.01
CA LEU A 165 7.27 -11.62 -3.34
C LEU A 165 8.25 -10.53 -3.79
N ASP A 166 8.49 -10.50 -5.11
CA ASP A 166 9.14 -9.37 -5.76
C ASP A 166 8.13 -8.25 -6.02
N TRP A 167 8.29 -7.16 -5.29
CA TRP A 167 7.46 -5.95 -5.43
C TRP A 167 8.03 -4.97 -6.47
N GLY A 168 9.12 -5.34 -7.15
CA GLY A 168 9.80 -4.46 -8.10
C GLY A 168 10.24 -3.14 -7.46
N ALA A 169 9.98 -2.04 -8.16
CA ALA A 169 10.25 -0.69 -7.65
C ALA A 169 9.11 -0.10 -6.80
N SER A 170 8.00 -0.81 -6.63
CA SER A 170 6.83 -0.31 -5.91
C SER A 170 7.07 -0.21 -4.40
N GLU A 171 6.52 0.81 -3.78
CA GLU A 171 6.51 0.96 -2.32
C GLU A 171 5.54 -0.05 -1.70
N ARG A 172 6.03 -0.85 -0.74
CA ARG A 172 5.22 -1.83 -0.02
C ARG A 172 4.39 -1.15 1.04
N MET A 173 3.08 -1.16 0.88
CA MET A 173 2.15 -0.54 1.80
C MET A 173 1.20 -1.57 2.37
N VAL A 174 0.75 -1.36 3.60
CA VAL A 174 -0.30 -2.17 4.23
C VAL A 174 -1.36 -1.25 4.81
N ARG A 175 -2.63 -1.45 4.45
CA ARG A 175 -3.74 -0.84 5.17
C ARG A 175 -4.17 -1.79 6.28
N VAL A 176 -3.99 -1.36 7.53
CA VAL A 176 -4.37 -2.12 8.73
C VAL A 176 -5.84 -1.91 9.08
N ASN A 177 -6.37 -2.70 9.98
CA ASN A 177 -7.70 -2.49 10.53
C ASN A 177 -7.72 -1.23 11.42
N GLN A 178 -8.92 -0.78 11.77
CA GLN A 178 -9.12 0.33 12.70
C GLN A 178 -9.01 -0.11 14.18
N GLY A 179 -8.70 0.82 15.08
CA GLY A 179 -8.69 0.61 16.52
C GLY A 179 -7.71 -0.47 17.00
N ASP A 180 -8.10 -1.23 18.02
CA ASP A 180 -7.24 -2.26 18.65
C ASP A 180 -6.83 -3.37 17.68
N ALA A 181 -7.70 -3.73 16.73
CA ALA A 181 -7.39 -4.70 15.68
C ALA A 181 -6.25 -4.19 14.77
N GLY A 182 -6.23 -2.89 14.48
CA GLY A 182 -5.15 -2.25 13.74
C GLY A 182 -3.82 -2.24 14.51
N LEU A 183 -3.86 -2.00 15.82
CA LEU A 183 -2.67 -2.08 16.65
C LEU A 183 -2.11 -3.53 16.71
N ASP A 184 -2.97 -4.55 16.70
CA ASP A 184 -2.54 -5.95 16.59
C ASP A 184 -1.93 -6.27 15.22
N ASP A 185 -2.52 -5.74 14.14
CA ASP A 185 -1.93 -5.82 12.80
C ASP A 185 -0.52 -5.23 12.76
N LEU A 186 -0.33 -4.02 13.34
CA LEU A 186 0.97 -3.34 13.38
C LEU A 186 2.03 -4.20 14.06
N ARG A 187 1.73 -4.78 15.24
CA ARG A 187 2.68 -5.66 15.97
C ARG A 187 3.15 -6.83 15.13
N ARG A 188 2.25 -7.42 14.33
CA ARG A 188 2.52 -8.62 13.55
C ARG A 188 3.19 -8.35 12.22
N ILE A 189 2.93 -7.20 11.59
CA ILE A 189 3.38 -6.88 10.24
C ILE A 189 4.65 -6.03 10.22
N ALA A 190 4.86 -5.15 11.20
CA ALA A 190 5.98 -4.20 11.22
C ALA A 190 7.35 -4.86 11.04
N GLN A 191 7.53 -6.08 11.58
CA GLN A 191 8.79 -6.81 11.50
C GLN A 191 9.14 -7.28 10.08
N HIS A 192 8.19 -7.27 9.14
CA HIS A 192 8.34 -7.80 7.79
C HIS A 192 8.52 -6.69 6.74
N ASN A 193 9.05 -5.55 7.19
CA ASN A 193 9.51 -4.44 6.38
C ASN A 193 8.46 -3.86 5.38
N PRO A 194 7.21 -3.57 5.81
CA PRO A 194 6.38 -2.65 5.05
C PRO A 194 7.06 -1.28 5.03
N HIS A 195 6.93 -0.53 3.93
CA HIS A 195 7.51 0.81 3.83
C HIS A 195 6.58 1.87 4.43
N VAL A 196 5.27 1.70 4.21
CA VAL A 196 4.22 2.60 4.69
C VAL A 196 3.06 1.78 5.26
N VAL A 197 2.51 2.23 6.36
CA VAL A 197 1.25 1.72 6.91
C VAL A 197 0.17 2.79 6.74
N LEU A 198 -0.96 2.40 6.14
CA LEU A 198 -2.15 3.22 6.05
C LEU A 198 -3.01 2.97 7.29
N LEU A 199 -3.33 4.04 7.98
CA LEU A 199 -4.18 4.03 9.18
C LEU A 199 -5.59 4.52 8.80
N PRO A 200 -6.59 3.64 8.74
CA PRO A 200 -7.95 4.04 8.38
C PRO A 200 -8.65 4.76 9.54
N LYS A 201 -9.65 5.56 9.21
CA LYS A 201 -10.59 6.20 10.13
C LYS A 201 -9.91 6.97 11.26
N ILE A 202 -8.88 7.75 10.89
CA ILE A 202 -8.18 8.60 11.83
C ILE A 202 -8.95 9.90 12.04
N GLU A 203 -9.30 10.15 13.29
CA GLU A 203 -10.05 11.32 13.74
C GLU A 203 -9.27 12.20 14.70
N GLU A 204 -8.33 11.63 15.44
CA GLU A 204 -7.55 12.33 16.47
C GLU A 204 -6.04 12.08 16.29
N PRO A 205 -5.18 13.09 16.52
CA PRO A 205 -3.72 12.94 16.40
C PRO A 205 -3.15 11.88 17.36
N ALA A 206 -3.80 11.65 18.49
CA ALA A 206 -3.38 10.63 19.45
C ALA A 206 -3.41 9.20 18.88
N GLN A 207 -4.28 8.90 17.91
CA GLN A 207 -4.31 7.60 17.25
C GLN A 207 -3.04 7.37 16.40
N VAL A 208 -2.56 8.44 15.75
CA VAL A 208 -1.32 8.40 14.95
C VAL A 208 -0.11 8.23 15.85
N THR A 209 -0.04 9.00 16.96
CA THR A 209 1.04 8.92 17.94
C THR A 209 1.13 7.54 18.56
N ALA A 210 -0.01 6.95 18.97
CA ALA A 210 -0.06 5.60 19.53
C ALA A 210 0.45 4.54 18.53
N ALA A 211 0.10 4.67 17.24
CA ALA A 211 0.61 3.79 16.20
C ALA A 211 2.12 3.96 16.00
N ALA A 212 2.62 5.19 15.98
CA ALA A 212 4.04 5.52 15.83
C ALA A 212 4.88 4.97 16.98
N ASP A 213 4.44 5.15 18.22
CA ASP A 213 5.11 4.65 19.41
C ASP A 213 5.18 3.12 19.40
N LEU A 214 4.05 2.46 19.11
CA LEU A 214 4.01 0.99 18.97
C LEU A 214 4.99 0.48 17.91
N LEU A 215 5.09 1.16 16.76
CA LEU A 215 6.01 0.78 15.70
C LEU A 215 7.47 0.95 16.11
N ARG A 216 7.81 2.03 16.81
CA ARG A 216 9.15 2.24 17.37
C ARG A 216 9.51 1.18 18.41
N ASP A 217 8.56 0.85 19.29
CA ASP A 217 8.74 -0.21 20.29
C ASP A 217 8.94 -1.58 19.65
N THR A 218 8.30 -1.83 18.49
CA THR A 218 8.34 -3.14 17.81
C THR A 218 9.60 -3.32 16.97
N VAL A 219 10.04 -2.30 16.22
CA VAL A 219 11.10 -2.42 15.20
C VAL A 219 12.14 -1.31 15.22
N GLY A 220 12.07 -0.39 16.19
CA GLY A 220 13.04 0.71 16.36
C GLY A 220 13.10 1.63 15.14
N ASP A 221 14.31 1.97 14.70
CA ASP A 221 14.56 2.88 13.57
C ASP A 221 14.02 2.35 12.22
N ARG A 222 13.65 1.07 12.13
CA ARG A 222 13.03 0.47 10.97
C ARG A 222 11.52 0.66 10.90
N ALA A 223 10.93 1.43 11.82
CA ALA A 223 9.50 1.69 11.86
C ALA A 223 9.00 2.20 10.50
N PRO A 224 7.96 1.58 9.88
CA PRO A 224 7.42 2.05 8.61
C PRO A 224 6.90 3.47 8.72
N PHE A 225 6.82 4.18 7.61
CA PHE A 225 6.12 5.46 7.57
C PHE A 225 4.62 5.26 7.75
N LEU A 226 3.93 6.34 8.13
CA LEU A 226 2.50 6.37 8.36
C LEU A 226 1.79 7.23 7.31
N MET A 227 0.60 6.79 6.94
CA MET A 227 -0.31 7.49 6.04
C MET A 227 -1.73 7.42 6.61
N PRO A 228 -2.13 8.40 7.46
CA PRO A 228 -3.49 8.51 7.96
C PRO A 228 -4.51 8.70 6.83
N ILE A 229 -5.67 8.06 6.95
CA ILE A 229 -6.81 8.25 6.05
C ILE A 229 -7.84 9.10 6.76
N LEU A 230 -8.15 10.25 6.16
CA LEU A 230 -9.19 11.18 6.60
C LEU A 230 -10.48 10.84 5.86
N GLU A 231 -11.44 10.28 6.54
CA GLU A 231 -12.66 9.75 5.93
C GLU A 231 -13.92 9.99 6.76
N SER A 232 -13.81 10.93 7.74
CA SER A 232 -14.92 11.43 8.53
C SER A 232 -14.87 12.95 8.67
N PRO A 233 -15.98 13.65 8.95
CA PRO A 233 -16.00 15.08 9.25
C PRO A 233 -15.07 15.47 10.41
N ILE A 234 -14.93 14.61 11.42
CA ILE A 234 -14.03 14.83 12.57
C ILE A 234 -12.58 14.77 12.10
N GLY A 235 -12.22 13.74 11.32
CA GLY A 235 -10.86 13.62 10.75
C GLY A 235 -10.50 14.82 9.86
N ILE A 236 -11.44 15.31 9.04
CA ILE A 236 -11.22 16.52 8.24
C ILE A 236 -11.04 17.76 9.12
N ARG A 237 -11.82 17.90 10.20
CA ARG A 237 -11.67 19.01 11.16
C ARG A 237 -10.28 19.03 11.81
N ASN A 238 -9.74 17.87 12.15
CA ASN A 238 -8.48 17.71 12.85
C ASN A 238 -7.29 17.44 11.90
N ALA A 239 -7.46 17.65 10.59
CA ALA A 239 -6.49 17.28 9.57
C ALA A 239 -5.08 17.88 9.78
N PHE A 240 -4.99 19.12 10.28
CA PHE A 240 -3.71 19.80 10.50
C PHE A 240 -2.93 19.17 11.65
N GLU A 241 -3.62 18.85 12.75
CA GLU A 241 -3.03 18.23 13.92
C GLU A 241 -2.64 16.77 13.62
N ILE A 242 -3.47 16.06 12.84
CA ILE A 242 -3.17 14.71 12.39
C ILE A 242 -1.95 14.70 11.46
N ALA A 243 -1.85 15.65 10.52
CA ALA A 243 -0.72 15.76 9.61
C ALA A 243 0.62 15.96 10.31
N GLY A 244 0.63 16.70 11.43
CA GLY A 244 1.80 17.01 12.23
C GLY A 244 2.00 16.12 13.47
N ALA A 245 1.18 15.08 13.64
CA ALA A 245 1.16 14.28 14.86
C ALA A 245 2.47 13.52 15.15
N ASP A 246 3.17 13.10 14.10
CA ASP A 246 4.43 12.37 14.23
C ASP A 246 5.31 12.52 12.98
N GLU A 247 6.63 12.43 13.14
CA GLU A 247 7.60 12.49 12.03
C GLU A 247 7.51 11.29 11.06
N LEU A 248 6.95 10.16 11.49
CA LEU A 248 6.70 9.03 10.60
C LEU A 248 5.60 9.29 9.57
N VAL A 249 4.75 10.30 9.76
CA VAL A 249 3.73 10.68 8.78
C VAL A 249 4.41 11.25 7.54
N VAL A 250 4.15 10.64 6.37
CA VAL A 250 4.70 11.07 5.08
C VAL A 250 3.65 11.53 4.09
N ALA A 251 2.40 11.19 4.34
CA ALA A 251 1.28 11.59 3.50
C ALA A 251 -0.04 11.57 4.28
N LEU A 252 -1.02 12.37 3.82
CA LEU A 252 -2.42 12.23 4.20
C LEU A 252 -3.22 11.68 3.02
N THR A 253 -4.11 10.76 3.27
CA THR A 253 -5.05 10.23 2.26
C THR A 253 -6.47 10.66 2.59
N LEU A 254 -7.23 11.04 1.57
CA LEU A 254 -8.65 11.33 1.68
C LEU A 254 -9.48 10.10 1.28
N GLY A 255 -10.37 9.64 2.14
CA GLY A 255 -11.33 8.56 1.89
C GLY A 255 -12.72 9.12 1.61
N LEU A 256 -13.11 9.23 0.34
CA LEU A 256 -14.38 9.89 -0.04
C LEU A 256 -15.59 8.99 0.09
N GLU A 257 -15.44 7.66 0.05
CA GLU A 257 -16.60 6.75 0.15
C GLU A 257 -17.23 6.86 1.55
N ASP A 258 -16.42 6.66 2.61
CA ASP A 258 -16.87 6.78 3.99
C ASP A 258 -17.29 8.21 4.34
N LEU A 259 -16.49 9.20 3.93
CA LEU A 259 -16.83 10.62 4.16
C LEU A 259 -18.18 10.99 3.56
N SER A 260 -18.47 10.58 2.32
CA SER A 260 -19.75 10.90 1.66
C SER A 260 -20.91 10.18 2.32
N ALA A 261 -20.70 8.94 2.76
CA ALA A 261 -21.71 8.19 3.51
C ALA A 261 -22.06 8.89 4.84
N GLU A 262 -21.04 9.35 5.58
CA GLU A 262 -21.25 10.05 6.85
C GLU A 262 -21.86 11.44 6.66
N LEU A 263 -21.51 12.15 5.58
CA LEU A 263 -22.14 13.42 5.21
C LEU A 263 -23.59 13.26 4.75
N GLY A 264 -24.03 12.05 4.38
CA GLY A 264 -25.33 11.80 3.76
C GLY A 264 -25.47 12.42 2.37
N ALA A 265 -24.35 12.68 1.68
CA ALA A 265 -24.29 13.31 0.37
C ALA A 265 -23.80 12.34 -0.69
N PRO A 266 -24.46 12.22 -1.86
CA PRO A 266 -23.96 11.39 -2.95
C PRO A 266 -22.68 11.97 -3.54
N ARG A 267 -21.75 11.12 -3.92
CA ARG A 267 -20.59 11.55 -4.71
C ARG A 267 -21.05 11.99 -6.10
N THR A 268 -20.56 13.15 -6.51
CA THR A 268 -20.86 13.71 -7.83
C THR A 268 -19.60 13.83 -8.68
N GLU A 269 -19.75 13.89 -10.01
CA GLU A 269 -18.60 14.10 -10.91
C GLU A 269 -17.95 15.47 -10.66
N ASP A 270 -18.73 16.50 -10.35
CA ASP A 270 -18.23 17.84 -10.03
C ASP A 270 -17.50 17.87 -8.66
N GLY A 271 -17.89 17.02 -7.71
CA GLY A 271 -17.25 16.87 -6.41
C GLY A 271 -17.40 18.06 -5.45
N TRP A 272 -18.45 18.87 -5.62
CA TRP A 272 -18.70 20.02 -4.74
C TRP A 272 -19.00 19.61 -3.30
N GLU A 273 -19.65 18.46 -3.10
CA GLU A 273 -19.96 17.91 -1.78
C GLU A 273 -18.72 17.67 -0.93
N SER A 274 -17.58 17.42 -1.58
CA SER A 274 -16.31 17.05 -0.94
C SER A 274 -15.19 18.10 -1.17
N PHE A 275 -15.49 19.22 -1.83
CA PHE A 275 -14.48 20.22 -2.18
C PHE A 275 -13.71 20.77 -0.97
N THR A 276 -14.43 21.12 0.11
CA THR A 276 -13.80 21.63 1.34
C THR A 276 -12.89 20.58 1.97
N ALA A 277 -13.33 19.31 2.05
CA ALA A 277 -12.52 18.23 2.60
C ALA A 277 -11.24 18.01 1.79
N ARG A 278 -11.32 18.05 0.44
CA ARG A 278 -10.17 17.96 -0.46
C ARG A 278 -9.17 19.08 -0.20
N GLN A 279 -9.64 20.33 -0.16
CA GLN A 279 -8.76 21.48 0.08
C GLN A 279 -8.17 21.46 1.49
N THR A 280 -8.93 21.08 2.51
CA THR A 280 -8.43 20.95 3.88
C THR A 280 -7.31 19.91 3.94
N THR A 281 -7.50 18.74 3.31
CA THR A 281 -6.47 17.69 3.25
C THR A 281 -5.19 18.19 2.57
N VAL A 282 -5.32 18.90 1.44
CA VAL A 282 -4.17 19.48 0.73
C VAL A 282 -3.45 20.51 1.60
N TYR A 283 -4.17 21.42 2.22
CA TYR A 283 -3.57 22.47 3.07
C TYR A 283 -2.89 21.87 4.30
N ALA A 284 -3.53 20.92 4.98
CA ALA A 284 -2.95 20.25 6.15
C ALA A 284 -1.65 19.52 5.78
N ALA A 285 -1.67 18.72 4.70
CA ALA A 285 -0.49 18.02 4.24
C ALA A 285 0.64 18.98 3.85
N ARG A 286 0.34 20.05 3.12
CA ARG A 286 1.35 21.05 2.72
C ARG A 286 1.91 21.83 3.91
N ALA A 287 1.10 22.14 4.91
CA ALA A 287 1.56 22.80 6.15
C ALA A 287 2.54 21.92 6.93
N ALA A 288 2.32 20.60 6.94
CA ALA A 288 3.20 19.63 7.57
C ALA A 288 4.39 19.20 6.68
N GLY A 289 4.48 19.66 5.42
CA GLY A 289 5.55 19.27 4.48
C GLY A 289 5.45 17.84 3.97
N ILE A 290 4.24 17.26 3.96
CA ILE A 290 3.97 15.88 3.51
C ILE A 290 3.08 15.85 2.26
N GLN A 291 2.85 14.66 1.69
CA GLN A 291 2.10 14.50 0.44
C GLN A 291 0.60 14.37 0.69
N PRO A 292 -0.26 15.19 0.05
CA PRO A 292 -1.70 14.93 -0.01
C PRO A 292 -2.01 13.92 -1.11
N ILE A 293 -2.82 12.93 -0.78
CA ILE A 293 -3.22 11.85 -1.69
C ILE A 293 -4.74 11.81 -1.77
N ALA A 294 -5.26 11.88 -2.99
CA ALA A 294 -6.70 11.84 -3.23
C ALA A 294 -7.28 10.42 -3.14
N SER A 295 -8.60 10.36 -3.06
CA SER A 295 -9.38 9.13 -2.99
C SER A 295 -9.29 8.32 -4.29
N VAL A 296 -9.80 7.08 -4.23
CA VAL A 296 -9.93 6.20 -5.40
C VAL A 296 -10.99 6.73 -6.38
N PHE A 297 -10.86 6.33 -7.65
CA PHE A 297 -11.91 6.43 -8.65
C PHE A 297 -12.52 5.05 -8.87
N SER A 298 -13.82 4.92 -8.60
CA SER A 298 -14.49 3.62 -8.48
C SER A 298 -14.91 2.98 -9.82
N ASP A 299 -15.12 3.76 -10.88
CA ASP A 299 -15.45 3.21 -12.19
C ASP A 299 -14.19 2.80 -12.96
N ILE A 300 -13.94 1.48 -13.04
CA ILE A 300 -12.79 0.92 -13.74
C ILE A 300 -12.96 0.88 -15.26
N SER A 301 -14.14 1.14 -15.78
CA SER A 301 -14.48 1.06 -17.21
C SER A 301 -14.40 2.38 -17.94
N ASP A 302 -14.52 3.52 -17.23
CA ASP A 302 -14.48 4.87 -17.82
C ASP A 302 -13.10 5.52 -17.62
N GLU A 303 -12.19 5.24 -18.56
CA GLU A 303 -10.84 5.79 -18.57
C GLU A 303 -10.85 7.33 -18.79
N ALA A 304 -11.80 7.84 -19.58
CA ALA A 304 -11.90 9.26 -19.84
C ALA A 304 -12.36 10.04 -18.59
N ALA A 305 -13.31 9.50 -17.83
CA ALA A 305 -13.72 10.08 -16.55
C ALA A 305 -12.58 9.99 -15.51
N LEU A 306 -11.85 8.87 -15.47
CA LEU A 306 -10.66 8.75 -14.64
C LEU A 306 -9.65 9.86 -14.95
N ALA A 307 -9.32 10.08 -16.21
CA ALA A 307 -8.38 11.14 -16.63
C ALA A 307 -8.87 12.54 -16.21
N ARG A 308 -10.16 12.84 -16.36
CA ARG A 308 -10.76 14.09 -15.86
C ARG A 308 -10.63 14.23 -14.34
N TYR A 309 -10.93 13.14 -13.62
CA TYR A 309 -10.79 13.07 -12.17
C TYR A 309 -9.35 13.35 -11.74
N VAL A 310 -8.36 12.66 -12.31
CA VAL A 310 -6.96 12.83 -11.96
C VAL A 310 -6.46 14.24 -12.24
N ARG A 311 -6.80 14.84 -13.39
CA ARG A 311 -6.46 16.24 -13.71
C ARG A 311 -7.04 17.21 -12.69
N ARG A 312 -8.29 17.01 -12.27
CA ARG A 312 -8.91 17.83 -11.23
C ARG A 312 -8.16 17.70 -9.89
N GLU A 313 -7.89 16.50 -9.42
CA GLU A 313 -7.17 16.29 -8.17
C GLU A 313 -5.76 16.88 -8.21
N ARG A 314 -5.02 16.69 -9.32
CA ARG A 314 -3.74 17.37 -9.55
C ARG A 314 -3.88 18.89 -9.51
N GLY A 315 -4.94 19.43 -10.14
CA GLY A 315 -5.25 20.87 -10.13
C GLY A 315 -5.54 21.43 -8.73
N LEU A 316 -6.11 20.62 -7.84
CA LEU A 316 -6.34 20.95 -6.42
C LEU A 316 -5.07 20.85 -5.57
N GLY A 317 -4.01 20.23 -6.08
CA GLY A 317 -2.71 20.13 -5.41
C GLY A 317 -2.40 18.75 -4.82
N PHE A 318 -3.14 17.70 -5.15
CA PHE A 318 -2.81 16.33 -4.78
C PHE A 318 -1.62 15.80 -5.56
N ASP A 319 -0.82 14.92 -4.93
CA ASP A 319 0.37 14.27 -5.50
C ASP A 319 0.11 12.87 -6.06
N GLY A 320 -1.05 12.31 -5.77
CA GLY A 320 -1.43 10.98 -6.24
C GLY A 320 -2.86 10.61 -5.87
N ILE A 321 -3.28 9.45 -6.34
CA ILE A 321 -4.60 8.86 -6.06
C ILE A 321 -4.49 7.36 -5.73
N GLY A 322 -5.54 6.82 -5.11
CA GLY A 322 -5.73 5.38 -4.98
C GLY A 322 -6.21 4.75 -6.30
N CYS A 323 -5.71 3.55 -6.62
CA CYS A 323 -6.16 2.73 -7.73
C CYS A 323 -6.77 1.43 -7.20
N ILE A 324 -7.86 0.97 -7.79
CA ILE A 324 -8.52 -0.30 -7.44
C ILE A 324 -8.37 -1.36 -8.54
N HIS A 325 -7.77 -0.99 -9.67
CA HIS A 325 -7.50 -1.89 -10.77
C HIS A 325 -6.20 -1.49 -11.50
N PRO A 326 -5.34 -2.45 -11.95
CA PRO A 326 -4.08 -2.14 -12.62
C PRO A 326 -4.22 -1.27 -13.88
N ARG A 327 -5.32 -1.38 -14.61
CA ARG A 327 -5.59 -0.55 -15.81
C ARG A 327 -5.62 0.94 -15.54
N GLN A 328 -5.87 1.36 -14.29
CA GLN A 328 -5.90 2.77 -13.93
C GLN A 328 -4.49 3.40 -13.86
N ILE A 329 -3.46 2.59 -13.60
CA ILE A 329 -2.10 3.07 -13.35
C ILE A 329 -1.54 3.91 -14.51
N PRO A 330 -1.58 3.47 -15.78
CA PRO A 330 -1.06 4.25 -16.89
C PRO A 330 -1.74 5.61 -17.05
N ALA A 331 -3.07 5.66 -16.93
CA ALA A 331 -3.83 6.92 -17.02
C ALA A 331 -3.48 7.87 -15.87
N VAL A 332 -3.35 7.34 -14.64
CA VAL A 332 -2.92 8.13 -13.48
C VAL A 332 -1.52 8.69 -13.67
N HIS A 333 -0.58 7.89 -14.12
CA HIS A 333 0.79 8.33 -14.37
C HIS A 333 0.84 9.41 -15.45
N ALA A 334 0.10 9.24 -16.55
CA ALA A 334 0.05 10.22 -17.63
C ALA A 334 -0.44 11.59 -17.15
N GLU A 335 -1.49 11.62 -16.30
CA GLU A 335 -2.08 12.86 -15.83
C GLU A 335 -1.37 13.49 -14.62
N MET A 336 -0.71 12.71 -13.78
CA MET A 336 0.04 13.20 -12.61
C MET A 336 1.46 13.66 -12.98
N THR A 337 2.03 13.18 -14.07
CA THR A 337 3.37 13.58 -14.53
C THR A 337 3.27 14.88 -15.33
N PRO A 338 4.21 15.83 -15.15
CA PRO A 338 4.26 17.03 -15.98
C PRO A 338 4.42 16.68 -17.47
N THR A 339 3.72 17.39 -18.32
CA THR A 339 3.92 17.31 -19.77
C THR A 339 5.31 17.85 -20.17
N ALA A 340 5.82 17.47 -21.36
CA ALA A 340 7.07 18.02 -21.88
C ALA A 340 7.05 19.55 -21.94
N ALA A 341 5.92 20.14 -22.36
CA ALA A 341 5.77 21.59 -22.42
C ALA A 341 5.76 22.27 -21.04
N GLU A 342 5.18 21.63 -20.01
CA GLU A 342 5.26 22.10 -18.62
C GLU A 342 6.69 22.01 -18.09
N ALA A 343 7.38 20.91 -18.38
CA ALA A 343 8.77 20.69 -17.99
C ALA A 343 9.73 21.71 -18.63
N GLU A 344 9.63 21.96 -19.94
CA GLU A 344 10.43 22.97 -20.65
C GLU A 344 10.22 24.40 -20.09
N ARG A 345 8.96 24.78 -19.83
CA ARG A 345 8.67 26.06 -19.18
C ARG A 345 9.29 26.17 -17.80
N ALA A 346 9.20 25.09 -17.01
CA ALA A 346 9.78 25.04 -15.67
C ALA A 346 11.32 25.13 -15.72
N VAL A 347 11.97 24.42 -16.63
CA VAL A 347 13.42 24.50 -16.87
C VAL A 347 13.83 25.93 -17.22
N THR A 348 13.10 26.60 -18.12
CA THR A 348 13.36 28.00 -18.50
C THR A 348 13.34 28.93 -17.28
N ILE A 349 12.31 28.78 -16.41
CA ILE A 349 12.19 29.57 -15.19
C ILE A 349 13.34 29.27 -14.20
N VAL A 350 13.67 28.00 -13.99
CA VAL A 350 14.74 27.60 -13.07
C VAL A 350 16.10 28.10 -13.53
N ARG A 351 16.41 27.98 -14.84
CA ARG A 351 17.67 28.50 -15.42
C ARG A 351 17.78 30.01 -15.25
N ALA A 352 16.69 30.75 -15.55
CA ALA A 352 16.65 32.20 -15.38
C ALA A 352 16.83 32.62 -13.89
N ALA A 353 16.22 31.88 -12.97
CA ALA A 353 16.34 32.15 -11.53
C ALA A 353 17.78 31.93 -11.04
N ARG A 354 18.42 30.82 -11.45
CA ARG A 354 19.84 30.54 -11.11
C ARG A 354 20.79 31.57 -11.70
N ASP A 355 20.51 32.08 -12.93
CA ASP A 355 21.31 33.15 -13.53
C ASP A 355 21.18 34.47 -12.77
N ALA A 356 19.96 34.85 -12.40
CA ALA A 356 19.71 36.06 -11.60
C ALA A 356 20.39 35.99 -10.24
N GLU A 357 20.33 34.83 -9.56
CA GLU A 357 21.00 34.61 -8.29
C GLU A 357 22.53 34.76 -8.41
N ARG A 358 23.15 34.20 -9.45
CA ARG A 358 24.58 34.36 -9.74
C ARG A 358 24.96 35.84 -9.98
N ARG A 359 24.06 36.62 -10.51
CA ARG A 359 24.22 38.07 -10.82
C ARG A 359 23.80 38.98 -9.67
N GLY A 360 23.34 38.41 -8.53
CA GLY A 360 22.87 39.20 -7.35
C GLY A 360 21.58 39.98 -7.60
N LEU A 361 20.74 39.55 -8.55
CA LEU A 361 19.49 40.21 -8.90
C LEU A 361 18.33 39.59 -8.09
N GLY A 362 17.54 40.43 -7.42
CA GLY A 362 16.41 39.98 -6.59
C GLY A 362 15.12 39.65 -7.36
N ALA A 363 15.05 39.95 -8.66
CA ALA A 363 13.90 39.67 -9.51
C ALA A 363 14.34 39.05 -10.83
N VAL A 364 13.53 38.12 -11.36
CA VAL A 364 13.80 37.39 -12.58
C VAL A 364 12.74 37.76 -13.62
N ALA A 365 13.16 38.09 -14.84
CA ALA A 365 12.24 38.21 -15.97
C ALA A 365 12.43 37.04 -16.93
N VAL A 366 11.34 36.36 -17.28
CA VAL A 366 11.31 35.33 -18.31
C VAL A 366 10.39 35.82 -19.45
N GLY A 367 11.00 36.17 -20.57
CA GLY A 367 10.27 36.86 -21.64
C GLY A 367 9.73 38.21 -21.14
N SER A 368 8.41 38.43 -21.30
CA SER A 368 7.72 39.63 -20.84
C SER A 368 7.15 39.55 -19.41
N LYS A 369 7.36 38.45 -18.69
CA LYS A 369 6.77 38.19 -17.36
C LYS A 369 7.83 38.29 -16.27
N MET A 370 7.51 39.01 -15.20
CA MET A 370 8.25 38.96 -13.95
C MET A 370 7.94 37.64 -13.24
N VAL A 371 8.95 36.98 -12.74
CA VAL A 371 8.86 35.70 -12.05
C VAL A 371 9.23 35.92 -10.58
N ASP A 372 8.25 35.75 -9.71
CA ASP A 372 8.40 35.89 -8.28
C ASP A 372 8.93 34.58 -7.63
N PRO A 373 9.54 34.63 -6.42
CA PRO A 373 10.05 33.45 -5.75
C PRO A 373 9.06 32.29 -5.62
N PRO A 374 7.74 32.47 -5.39
CA PRO A 374 6.77 31.37 -5.39
C PRO A 374 6.68 30.63 -6.73
N VAL A 375 6.76 31.36 -7.85
CA VAL A 375 6.73 30.78 -9.21
C VAL A 375 8.01 29.97 -9.47
N VAL A 376 9.16 30.46 -9.00
CA VAL A 376 10.43 29.74 -9.06
C VAL A 376 10.36 28.44 -8.26
N LYS A 377 9.83 28.48 -7.04
CA LYS A 377 9.64 27.30 -6.19
C LYS A 377 8.73 26.25 -6.87
N GLN A 378 7.65 26.70 -7.50
CA GLN A 378 6.76 25.82 -8.26
C GLN A 378 7.47 25.21 -9.48
N ALA A 379 8.30 25.98 -10.18
CA ALA A 379 9.06 25.50 -11.32
C ALA A 379 10.10 24.42 -10.90
N PHE A 380 10.82 24.61 -9.80
CA PHE A 380 11.71 23.57 -9.25
C PHE A 380 10.94 22.28 -8.98
N ARG A 381 9.79 22.35 -8.31
CA ARG A 381 8.97 21.17 -8.07
C ARG A 381 8.53 20.48 -9.37
N THR A 382 8.14 21.26 -10.39
CA THR A 382 7.74 20.70 -11.70
C THR A 382 8.92 19.98 -12.36
N VAL A 383 10.13 20.55 -12.28
CA VAL A 383 11.36 19.93 -12.81
C VAL A 383 11.65 18.61 -12.06
N ASP A 384 11.60 18.62 -10.73
CA ASP A 384 11.83 17.41 -9.92
C ASP A 384 10.84 16.29 -10.28
N LEU A 385 9.55 16.64 -10.43
CA LEU A 385 8.53 15.68 -10.86
C LEU A 385 8.75 15.19 -12.30
N ALA A 386 9.23 16.05 -13.20
CA ALA A 386 9.52 15.67 -14.58
C ALA A 386 10.74 14.75 -14.68
N VAL A 387 11.77 14.98 -13.87
CA VAL A 387 12.94 14.09 -13.77
C VAL A 387 12.52 12.75 -13.17
N ALA A 388 11.83 12.76 -12.05
CA ALA A 388 11.38 11.54 -11.39
C ALA A 388 10.38 10.74 -12.24
N GLY A 389 9.60 11.42 -13.09
CA GLY A 389 8.67 10.83 -14.05
C GLY A 389 9.31 10.44 -15.39
N GLY A 390 10.60 10.67 -15.58
CA GLY A 390 11.34 10.32 -16.81
C GLY A 390 11.05 11.22 -18.02
N VAL A 391 10.41 12.39 -17.81
CA VAL A 391 10.15 13.39 -18.85
C VAL A 391 11.40 14.25 -19.13
N LEU A 392 12.21 14.47 -18.09
CA LEU A 392 13.52 15.10 -18.18
C LEU A 392 14.61 14.11 -17.77
N ALA A 393 15.78 14.22 -18.40
CA ALA A 393 16.97 13.48 -17.98
C ALA A 393 17.45 13.98 -16.61
N ALA A 394 18.10 13.13 -15.83
CA ALA A 394 18.61 13.51 -14.50
C ALA A 394 19.69 14.61 -14.57
N ASP A 395 20.37 14.72 -15.69
CA ASP A 395 21.43 15.69 -15.98
C ASP A 395 20.94 16.90 -16.83
N TRP A 396 19.63 17.15 -16.87
CA TRP A 396 18.97 18.20 -17.65
C TRP A 396 19.59 19.61 -17.52
N ASP A 397 20.33 19.88 -16.44
CA ASP A 397 20.99 21.16 -16.16
C ASP A 397 22.45 21.20 -16.60
N GLN A 398 23.01 20.07 -17.07
CA GLN A 398 24.40 19.96 -17.54
C GLN A 398 24.57 20.26 -19.04
N ASP A 399 23.47 20.40 -19.81
CA ASP A 399 23.51 20.79 -21.20
C ASP A 399 24.04 22.24 -21.30
N PRO A 400 25.17 22.49 -22.03
CA PRO A 400 25.62 23.84 -22.26
C PRO A 400 24.61 24.58 -23.12
N VAL A 401 24.27 25.78 -22.73
CA VAL A 401 23.51 26.77 -23.51
C VAL A 401 24.33 27.21 -24.71
#